data_0bcbc9dc83367dd2bcc3d6894671909a
#
_entry.id   0bcbc9dc83367dd2bcc3d6894671909a
#
_cell.length_a   1.000
_cell.length_b   1.000
_cell.length_c   1.000
_cell.angle_alpha   90.00
_cell.angle_beta   90.00
_cell.angle_gamma   90.00
#
_symmetry.space_group_name_H-M   'P 1'
#
loop_
_entity.id
_entity.type
_entity.pdbx_description
1 polymer ?
#
loop_
_entity_poly.entity_id
_entity_poly.type
_entity_poly.pdbx_seq_one_letter_code
_entity_poly.pdbx_strand_id
1 'polypeptide(L)'
;MALKIDDISINTIIGNGSSISGDVHINGFIRIDGDIDGNLETDGNVIIGENARIQGNLKAKSVIIGGIILGNVHAAENVKLLSNAVVIGDILSHKVQIEDKSTFHGHCISIRDSERYQTETDKYLQSKAIKEKVVLA
;
A
#
# COMPACT_ATOMS: atom_id res chain seq x y z
N MET A 1 -19.21 22.10 -6.92
CA MET A 1 -18.07 21.70 -7.74
C MET A 1 -16.75 21.79 -6.97
N ALA A 2 -16.41 22.95 -6.48
CA ALA A 2 -15.16 23.13 -5.73
C ALA A 2 -15.04 22.17 -4.55
N LEU A 3 -16.14 21.84 -3.90
CA LEU A 3 -16.14 20.94 -2.77
C LEU A 3 -15.68 19.53 -3.12
N LYS A 4 -16.07 19.07 -4.30
CA LYS A 4 -15.65 17.75 -4.76
C LYS A 4 -14.16 17.72 -5.07
N ILE A 5 -13.64 18.81 -5.55
CA ILE A 5 -12.23 18.94 -5.82
C ILE A 5 -11.44 18.86 -4.51
N ASP A 6 -11.95 19.50 -3.45
CA ASP A 6 -11.30 19.47 -2.16
C ASP A 6 -11.21 18.06 -1.59
N ASP A 7 -12.27 17.25 -1.79
CA ASP A 7 -12.30 15.89 -1.30
C ASP A 7 -11.30 14.97 -1.99
N ILE A 8 -10.92 15.31 -3.22
CA ILE A 8 -10.00 14.51 -4.02
C ILE A 8 -8.69 15.23 -4.30
N SER A 9 -8.45 16.32 -3.59
CA SER A 9 -7.21 17.07 -3.77
C SER A 9 -6.00 16.25 -3.36
N ILE A 10 -4.98 16.27 -4.22
CA ILE A 10 -3.73 15.59 -3.96
C ILE A 10 -2.82 16.54 -3.19
N ASN A 11 -2.44 16.13 -1.98
CA ASN A 11 -1.55 16.95 -1.15
C ASN A 11 -0.10 16.86 -1.60
N THR A 12 0.29 15.70 -2.12
CA THR A 12 1.68 15.43 -2.44
C THR A 12 1.77 14.63 -3.73
N ILE A 13 2.70 15.03 -4.58
CA ILE A 13 2.99 14.32 -5.83
C ILE A 13 4.50 14.08 -5.88
N ILE A 14 4.86 12.82 -6.10
CA ILE A 14 6.25 12.46 -6.36
C ILE A 14 6.35 12.10 -7.83
N GLY A 15 6.93 12.98 -8.62
CA GLY A 15 6.93 12.87 -10.06
C GLY A 15 7.86 11.79 -10.59
N ASN A 16 7.64 11.44 -11.85
CA ASN A 16 8.46 10.47 -12.56
C ASN A 16 9.90 10.97 -12.62
N GLY A 17 10.84 10.08 -12.32
CA GLY A 17 12.25 10.43 -12.25
C GLY A 17 12.71 10.90 -10.89
N SER A 18 11.79 11.11 -9.96
CA SER A 18 12.12 11.47 -8.57
C SER A 18 12.39 10.22 -7.77
N SER A 19 13.22 10.36 -6.74
CA SER A 19 13.59 9.24 -5.88
C SER A 19 13.66 9.73 -4.44
N ILE A 20 13.07 8.98 -3.51
CA ILE A 20 13.10 9.28 -2.09
C ILE A 20 13.66 8.09 -1.36
N SER A 21 14.64 8.34 -0.50
CA SER A 21 15.23 7.31 0.34
C SER A 21 14.92 7.66 1.80
N GLY A 22 14.31 6.72 2.52
CA GLY A 22 13.90 6.93 3.90
C GLY A 22 12.39 6.83 4.06
N ASP A 23 11.93 7.01 5.29
CA ASP A 23 10.52 6.91 5.60
C ASP A 23 9.78 8.20 5.29
N VAL A 24 8.55 8.06 4.77
CA VAL A 24 7.72 9.20 4.40
C VAL A 24 6.40 9.11 5.15
N HIS A 25 6.02 10.20 5.79
CA HIS A 25 4.72 10.30 6.46
C HIS A 25 3.98 11.51 5.91
N ILE A 26 2.79 11.29 5.39
CA ILE A 26 1.99 12.33 4.76
C ILE A 26 0.56 12.23 5.26
N ASN A 27 -0.05 13.37 5.55
CA ASN A 27 -1.46 13.42 5.87
C ASN A 27 -2.21 13.80 4.60
N GLY A 28 -3.10 12.89 4.15
CA GLY A 28 -3.95 13.16 3.01
C GLY A 28 -3.60 12.32 1.79
N PHE A 29 -3.94 12.87 0.63
CA PHE A 29 -3.86 12.15 -0.64
C PHE A 29 -2.47 12.31 -1.27
N ILE A 30 -1.84 11.20 -1.63
CA ILE A 30 -0.53 11.23 -2.29
C ILE A 30 -0.57 10.44 -3.60
N ARG A 31 0.07 10.99 -4.62
CA ARG A 31 0.29 10.31 -5.88
C ARG A 31 1.78 10.10 -6.09
N ILE A 32 2.18 8.89 -6.42
CA ILE A 32 3.58 8.53 -6.61
C ILE A 32 3.79 8.01 -8.03
N ASP A 33 4.66 8.69 -8.76
CA ASP A 33 5.08 8.27 -10.08
C ASP A 33 6.60 8.02 -10.14
N GLY A 34 7.29 8.21 -9.02
CA GLY A 34 8.72 7.99 -8.91
C GLY A 34 9.06 6.80 -8.03
N ASP A 35 10.27 6.79 -7.51
CA ASP A 35 10.77 5.68 -6.69
C ASP A 35 10.82 6.06 -5.21
N ILE A 36 10.43 5.13 -4.34
CA ILE A 36 10.60 5.28 -2.90
C ILE A 36 11.30 4.04 -2.35
N ASP A 37 12.38 4.29 -1.62
CA ASP A 37 13.10 3.25 -0.89
C ASP A 37 12.95 3.54 0.59
N GLY A 38 11.96 2.92 1.22
CA GLY A 38 11.59 3.16 2.60
C GLY A 38 10.11 2.91 2.82
N ASN A 39 9.64 3.24 4.01
CA ASN A 39 8.25 3.04 4.36
C ASN A 39 7.43 4.29 4.05
N LEU A 40 6.21 4.09 3.59
CA LEU A 40 5.28 5.18 3.32
C LEU A 40 4.04 5.01 4.19
N GLU A 41 3.70 6.06 4.91
CA GLU A 41 2.51 6.05 5.75
C GLU A 41 1.67 7.30 5.48
N THR A 42 0.38 7.11 5.29
CA THR A 42 -0.57 8.20 5.16
C THR A 42 -1.92 7.78 5.74
N ASP A 43 -2.68 8.77 6.18
CA ASP A 43 -4.04 8.54 6.68
C ASP A 43 -5.08 8.71 5.56
N GLY A 44 -4.66 9.00 4.36
CA GLY A 44 -5.52 9.20 3.21
C GLY A 44 -5.30 8.15 2.14
N ASN A 45 -5.54 8.53 0.90
CA ASN A 45 -5.46 7.64 -0.24
C ASN A 45 -4.09 7.73 -0.93
N VAL A 46 -3.66 6.62 -1.51
CA VAL A 46 -2.41 6.56 -2.27
C VAL A 46 -2.71 6.05 -3.68
N ILE A 47 -2.16 6.74 -4.67
CA ILE A 47 -2.16 6.25 -6.05
C ILE A 47 -0.72 6.02 -6.46
N ILE A 48 -0.41 4.79 -6.88
CA ILE A 48 0.91 4.42 -7.35
C ILE A 48 0.82 4.23 -8.86
N GLY A 49 1.46 5.14 -9.60
CA GLY A 49 1.41 5.14 -11.05
C GLY A 49 2.22 4.02 -11.68
N GLU A 50 2.04 3.86 -12.99
CA GLU A 50 2.68 2.75 -13.73
C GLU A 50 4.20 2.78 -13.68
N ASN A 51 4.79 3.95 -13.55
CA ASN A 51 6.24 4.10 -13.52
C ASN A 51 6.80 4.14 -12.10
N ALA A 52 5.94 4.00 -11.10
CA ALA A 52 6.37 4.09 -9.71
C ALA A 52 6.90 2.76 -9.20
N ARG A 53 7.83 2.86 -8.26
CA ARG A 53 8.38 1.69 -7.58
C ARG A 53 8.51 2.02 -6.09
N ILE A 54 8.00 1.12 -5.26
CA ILE A 54 8.14 1.27 -3.83
C ILE A 54 8.82 0.03 -3.27
N GLN A 55 9.89 0.26 -2.53
CA GLN A 55 10.63 -0.77 -1.84
C GLN A 55 10.51 -0.51 -0.35
N GLY A 56 9.57 -1.19 0.32
CA GLY A 56 9.26 -0.98 1.72
C GLY A 56 7.80 -1.22 2.00
N ASN A 57 7.35 -0.85 3.17
CA ASN A 57 5.98 -1.07 3.59
C ASN A 57 5.12 0.16 3.33
N LEU A 58 3.87 -0.08 2.94
CA LEU A 58 2.92 0.97 2.64
C LEU A 58 1.73 0.84 3.57
N LYS A 59 1.38 1.93 4.23
CA LYS A 59 0.21 1.98 5.10
C LYS A 59 -0.64 3.18 4.71
N ALA A 60 -1.91 2.93 4.41
CA ALA A 60 -2.82 3.98 3.94
C ALA A 60 -4.26 3.59 4.24
N LYS A 61 -5.17 4.50 3.91
CA LYS A 61 -6.60 4.23 3.99
C LYS A 61 -7.07 3.42 2.79
N SER A 62 -6.70 3.88 1.60
CA SER A 62 -7.01 3.19 0.34
C SER A 62 -5.80 3.29 -0.58
N VAL A 63 -5.54 2.24 -1.34
CA VAL A 63 -4.38 2.19 -2.23
C VAL A 63 -4.81 1.73 -3.61
N ILE A 64 -4.37 2.45 -4.63
CA ILE A 64 -4.52 2.03 -6.02
C ILE A 64 -3.12 1.81 -6.56
N ILE A 65 -2.83 0.61 -7.01
CA ILE A 65 -1.48 0.22 -7.42
C ILE A 65 -1.45 -0.03 -8.92
N GLY A 66 -0.70 0.77 -9.65
CA GLY A 66 -0.45 0.58 -11.07
C GLY A 66 1.00 0.26 -11.39
N GLY A 67 1.88 0.33 -10.39
CA GLY A 67 3.31 0.10 -10.56
C GLY A 67 3.80 -1.11 -9.78
N ILE A 68 5.00 -0.99 -9.22
CA ILE A 68 5.67 -2.09 -8.54
C ILE A 68 5.80 -1.78 -7.05
N ILE A 69 5.40 -2.75 -6.21
CA ILE A 69 5.61 -2.67 -4.77
C ILE A 69 6.35 -3.92 -4.31
N LEU A 70 7.48 -3.70 -3.65
CA LEU A 70 8.28 -4.76 -3.02
C LEU A 70 8.19 -4.55 -1.51
N GLY A 71 7.21 -5.19 -0.88
CA GLY A 71 6.95 -5.04 0.55
C GLY A 71 5.50 -5.28 0.88
N ASN A 72 5.09 -4.89 2.07
CA ASN A 72 3.76 -5.17 2.55
C ASN A 72 2.85 -3.94 2.40
N VAL A 73 1.56 -4.19 2.14
CA VAL A 73 0.56 -3.15 1.97
C VAL A 73 -0.51 -3.33 3.03
N HIS A 74 -0.74 -2.28 3.82
CA HIS A 74 -1.82 -2.22 4.78
C HIS A 74 -2.77 -1.09 4.37
N ALA A 75 -3.99 -1.42 4.05
CA ALA A 75 -5.00 -0.42 3.71
C ALA A 75 -6.25 -0.66 4.56
N ALA A 76 -6.67 0.36 5.27
CA ALA A 76 -7.80 0.24 6.19
C ALA A 76 -9.12 -0.01 5.46
N GLU A 77 -9.26 0.49 4.24
CA GLU A 77 -10.49 0.33 3.48
C GLU A 77 -10.35 -0.62 2.30
N ASN A 78 -9.53 -0.27 1.32
CA ASN A 78 -9.41 -1.11 0.13
C ASN A 78 -8.06 -0.99 -0.55
N VAL A 79 -7.76 -2.00 -1.36
CA VAL A 79 -6.60 -2.05 -2.25
C VAL A 79 -7.10 -2.45 -3.62
N LYS A 80 -6.64 -1.75 -4.64
CA LYS A 80 -6.96 -2.10 -6.02
C LYS A 80 -5.66 -2.23 -6.81
N LEU A 81 -5.46 -3.39 -7.43
CA LEU A 81 -4.35 -3.64 -8.33
C LEU A 81 -4.84 -3.47 -9.77
N LEU A 82 -4.25 -2.52 -10.46
CA LEU A 82 -4.56 -2.28 -11.86
C LEU A 82 -3.81 -3.26 -12.76
N SER A 83 -4.18 -3.32 -14.02
CA SER A 83 -3.47 -4.14 -15.00
C SER A 83 -2.00 -3.75 -15.02
N ASN A 84 -1.12 -4.75 -15.09
CA ASN A 84 0.33 -4.59 -15.09
C ASN A 84 0.94 -4.19 -13.73
N ALA A 85 0.13 -4.08 -12.69
CA ALA A 85 0.67 -3.86 -11.34
C ALA A 85 1.41 -5.11 -10.87
N VAL A 86 2.45 -4.90 -10.08
CA VAL A 86 3.23 -5.99 -9.49
C VAL A 86 3.35 -5.73 -8.00
N VAL A 87 2.92 -6.71 -7.20
CA VAL A 87 3.09 -6.63 -5.75
C VAL A 87 3.76 -7.90 -5.28
N ILE A 88 4.89 -7.76 -4.66
CA ILE A 88 5.61 -8.87 -4.04
C ILE A 88 5.66 -8.59 -2.54
N GLY A 89 4.89 -9.35 -1.78
CA GLY A 89 4.70 -9.14 -0.36
C GLY A 89 3.27 -9.45 0.05
N ASP A 90 2.87 -8.98 1.21
CA ASP A 90 1.56 -9.28 1.75
C ASP A 90 0.63 -8.06 1.70
N ILE A 91 -0.65 -8.31 1.45
CA ILE A 91 -1.68 -7.28 1.45
C ILE A 91 -2.68 -7.57 2.54
N LEU A 92 -2.97 -6.55 3.35
CA LEU A 92 -3.95 -6.60 4.42
C LEU A 92 -4.95 -5.47 4.22
N SER A 93 -6.23 -5.80 4.04
CA SER A 93 -7.25 -4.80 3.75
C SER A 93 -8.65 -5.36 4.00
N HIS A 94 -9.63 -4.46 4.09
CA HIS A 94 -11.04 -4.87 4.15
C HIS A 94 -11.53 -5.38 2.80
N LYS A 95 -11.04 -4.81 1.71
CA LYS A 95 -11.47 -5.18 0.37
C LYS A 95 -10.28 -5.13 -0.58
N VAL A 96 -10.14 -6.15 -1.40
CA VAL A 96 -9.07 -6.22 -2.40
C VAL A 96 -9.70 -6.49 -3.75
N GLN A 97 -9.30 -5.70 -4.76
CA GLN A 97 -9.69 -5.92 -6.14
C GLN A 97 -8.43 -6.09 -6.97
N ILE A 98 -8.39 -7.12 -7.78
CA ILE A 98 -7.22 -7.43 -8.61
C ILE A 98 -7.69 -7.52 -10.06
N GLU A 99 -7.16 -6.66 -10.91
CA GLU A 99 -7.46 -6.68 -12.33
C GLU A 99 -6.63 -7.75 -13.07
N ASP A 100 -7.10 -8.12 -14.26
CA ASP A 100 -6.36 -9.07 -15.10
C ASP A 100 -4.98 -8.51 -15.43
N LYS A 101 -4.01 -9.41 -15.63
CA LYS A 101 -2.62 -9.07 -15.97
C LYS A 101 -1.83 -8.44 -14.85
N SER A 102 -2.41 -8.29 -13.66
CA SER A 102 -1.63 -7.90 -12.51
C SER A 102 -0.90 -9.11 -11.94
N THR A 103 0.22 -8.86 -11.28
CA THR A 103 1.02 -9.91 -10.65
C THR A 103 1.03 -9.71 -9.15
N PHE A 104 0.65 -10.75 -8.43
CA PHE A 104 0.68 -10.74 -6.98
C PHE A 104 1.43 -11.97 -6.49
N HIS A 105 2.42 -11.74 -5.66
CA HIS A 105 3.19 -12.84 -5.07
C HIS A 105 3.32 -12.60 -3.57
N GLY A 106 2.61 -13.41 -2.79
CA GLY A 106 2.55 -13.26 -1.34
C GLY A 106 1.21 -13.69 -0.80
N HIS A 107 0.83 -13.13 0.34
CA HIS A 107 -0.45 -13.41 0.98
C HIS A 107 -1.36 -12.22 0.91
N CYS A 108 -2.63 -12.48 0.65
CA CYS A 108 -3.64 -11.44 0.60
C CYS A 108 -4.72 -11.75 1.63
N ILE A 109 -4.92 -10.85 2.58
CA ILE A 109 -5.95 -10.99 3.60
C ILE A 109 -6.96 -9.85 3.40
N SER A 110 -8.20 -10.24 3.12
CA SER A 110 -9.28 -9.30 2.90
C SER A 110 -10.39 -9.59 3.90
N ILE A 111 -10.67 -8.65 4.79
CA ILE A 111 -11.63 -8.86 5.86
C ILE A 111 -12.59 -7.69 5.91
N ARG A 112 -13.89 -7.97 5.82
CA ARG A 112 -14.93 -6.94 5.79
C ARG A 112 -15.33 -6.42 7.16
N ASP A 113 -15.17 -7.25 8.20
CA ASP A 113 -15.54 -6.88 9.56
C ASP A 113 -14.38 -6.16 10.24
N SER A 114 -14.62 -4.96 10.74
CA SER A 114 -13.57 -4.13 11.34
C SER A 114 -12.91 -4.79 12.55
N GLU A 115 -13.68 -5.39 13.44
CA GLU A 115 -13.13 -6.04 14.61
C GLU A 115 -12.30 -7.25 14.21
N ARG A 116 -12.82 -8.04 13.29
CA ARG A 116 -12.11 -9.20 12.77
C ARG A 116 -10.85 -8.77 12.04
N TYR A 117 -10.90 -7.67 11.30
CA TYR A 117 -9.73 -7.12 10.62
C TYR A 117 -8.62 -6.82 11.62
N GLN A 118 -8.94 -6.13 12.72
CA GLN A 118 -7.94 -5.81 13.74
C GLN A 118 -7.35 -7.07 14.35
N THR A 119 -8.20 -8.03 14.71
CA THR A 119 -7.76 -9.28 15.31
C THR A 119 -6.85 -10.06 14.36
N GLU A 120 -7.24 -10.20 13.10
CA GLU A 120 -6.44 -10.94 12.13
C GLU A 120 -5.15 -10.20 11.79
N THR A 121 -5.19 -8.86 11.77
CA THR A 121 -3.99 -8.06 11.57
C THR A 121 -2.98 -8.31 12.68
N ASP A 122 -3.44 -8.30 13.93
CA ASP A 122 -2.58 -8.54 15.07
C ASP A 122 -1.97 -9.94 15.01
N LYS A 123 -2.78 -10.94 14.69
CA LYS A 123 -2.30 -12.32 14.55
C LYS A 123 -1.26 -12.43 13.44
N TYR A 124 -1.51 -11.80 12.32
CA TYR A 124 -0.58 -11.82 11.20
C TYR A 124 0.77 -11.22 11.58
N LEU A 125 0.73 -10.05 12.21
CA LEU A 125 1.96 -9.37 12.62
C LEU A 125 2.75 -10.18 13.64
N GLN A 126 2.06 -10.82 14.58
CA GLN A 126 2.70 -11.69 15.56
C GLN A 126 3.35 -12.90 14.89
N SER A 127 2.64 -13.55 13.99
CA SER A 127 3.18 -14.68 13.23
C SER A 127 4.42 -14.29 12.45
N LYS A 128 4.38 -13.14 11.79
CA LYS A 128 5.51 -12.65 11.00
C LYS A 128 6.71 -12.37 11.89
N ALA A 129 6.49 -11.75 13.03
CA ALA A 129 7.57 -11.45 13.98
C ALA A 129 8.23 -12.72 14.50
N ILE A 130 7.43 -13.74 14.81
CA ILE A 130 7.94 -15.02 15.27
C ILE A 130 8.78 -15.70 14.20
N LYS A 131 8.31 -15.71 12.97
CA LYS A 131 9.05 -16.28 11.84
C LYS A 131 10.38 -15.59 11.62
N GLU A 132 10.41 -14.28 11.70
CA GLU A 132 11.64 -13.50 11.54
C GLU A 132 12.64 -13.83 12.65
N LYS A 133 12.18 -13.97 13.89
CA LYS A 133 13.04 -14.35 15.00
C LYS A 133 13.63 -15.74 14.82
N VAL A 134 12.82 -16.67 14.35
CA VAL A 134 13.30 -18.05 14.12
C VAL A 134 14.37 -18.07 13.03
N VAL A 135 14.20 -17.29 11.98
CA VAL A 135 15.17 -17.22 10.89
C VAL A 135 16.49 -16.61 11.36
N LEU A 136 16.42 -15.61 12.23
CA LEU A 136 17.61 -14.93 12.75
C LEU A 136 18.32 -15.72 13.86
N ALA A 137 17.62 -16.60 14.50
CA ALA A 137 18.20 -17.45 15.52
C ALA A 137 18.97 -18.63 14.91
#